data_6de89ff5087f001b30aca2159082f41b
#
_entry.id   6de89ff5087f001b30aca2159082f41b
#
_cell.length_a   1.000
_cell.length_b   1.000
_cell.length_c   1.000
_cell.angle_alpha   90.00
_cell.angle_beta   90.00
_cell.angle_gamma   90.00
#
_symmetry.space_group_name_H-M   'P 1'
#
loop_
_entity.id
_entity.type
_entity.pdbx_description
1 polymer ?
#
loop_
_entity_poly.entity_id
_entity_poly.type
_entity_poly.pdbx_seq_one_letter_code
_entity_poly.pdbx_strand_id
1 'polypeptide(L)'
;FVFYCDKFGFEPLAYKGLETGSRELVSHAIRQDKDKITMVQKKKKKKKMAFQVEDCDFLVKKAKERGAVIVKEPWIEQDSGGKVKYAVIQTYGDTTHTFVEYMGPYKGLFLPGYKEPLFRDPLLAKLPPGHLNFIDHIVGNQPDDKMVPVSDWYQKCLMFHRFWSIDDKQIHTEYSALRSIVVTNYEETIKMPINEPAMGKKKSQIQEYIDYNGGPGVQHIALNTSNIIQAIVNLRARGMEFLSAPDSYYDSLRQKLKTAKIKVKEDLKTLQELKILVDYDDKGYLLQIFTKPVQDRPTLFLEVIQRNNHFGFGAGNFKSLFEAIEKDQDARGNLTVLTPESQGIPKAFY
;
A
#
# COMPACT_ATOMS: atom_id res chain seq x y z
N PHE A 1 12.84 -8.48 5.98
CA PHE A 1 14.06 -7.67 5.75
C PHE A 1 14.75 -8.10 4.46
N VAL A 2 15.30 -9.32 4.41
CA VAL A 2 16.03 -9.86 3.23
C VAL A 2 15.21 -9.72 1.94
N PHE A 3 13.92 -10.10 1.95
CA PHE A 3 13.03 -10.00 0.79
C PHE A 3 13.02 -8.59 0.17
N TYR A 4 12.85 -7.54 0.98
CA TYR A 4 12.80 -6.16 0.46
C TYR A 4 14.15 -5.68 -0.06
N CYS A 5 15.25 -6.07 0.61
CA CYS A 5 16.59 -5.72 0.15
C CYS A 5 16.98 -6.47 -1.13
N ASP A 6 16.67 -7.75 -1.19
CA ASP A 6 17.01 -8.61 -2.32
C ASP A 6 16.10 -8.33 -3.55
N LYS A 7 14.78 -8.39 -3.37
CA LYS A 7 13.80 -8.32 -4.47
C LYS A 7 13.42 -6.92 -4.89
N PHE A 8 13.40 -5.95 -3.95
CA PHE A 8 12.96 -4.58 -4.21
C PHE A 8 14.08 -3.55 -4.26
N GLY A 9 15.34 -3.93 -4.02
CA GLY A 9 16.45 -3.01 -4.08
C GLY A 9 16.52 -2.03 -2.91
N PHE A 10 15.88 -2.33 -1.78
CA PHE A 10 16.11 -1.59 -0.56
C PHE A 10 17.49 -1.89 0.00
N GLU A 11 18.08 -0.92 0.68
CA GLU A 11 19.33 -1.09 1.41
C GLU A 11 19.13 -0.97 2.92
N PRO A 12 19.94 -1.71 3.72
CA PRO A 12 19.91 -1.57 5.17
C PRO A 12 20.28 -0.14 5.58
N LEU A 13 19.39 0.53 6.33
CA LEU A 13 19.60 1.88 6.85
C LEU A 13 20.10 1.85 8.31
N ALA A 14 19.33 1.17 9.19
CA ALA A 14 19.60 1.19 10.61
C ALA A 14 19.02 -0.03 11.31
N TYR A 15 19.55 -0.33 12.49
CA TYR A 15 19.17 -1.46 13.34
C TYR A 15 18.94 -1.03 14.79
N LYS A 16 17.92 -1.61 15.43
CA LYS A 16 17.65 -1.50 16.87
C LYS A 16 17.30 -2.89 17.41
N GLY A 17 18.05 -3.37 18.39
CA GLY A 17 17.91 -4.71 18.97
C GLY A 17 18.74 -4.89 20.23
N LEU A 18 19.01 -6.13 20.61
CA LEU A 18 19.80 -6.45 21.82
C LEU A 18 21.16 -5.76 21.83
N GLU A 19 21.83 -5.75 20.69
CA GLU A 19 23.15 -5.16 20.49
C GLU A 19 23.17 -3.63 20.64
N THR A 20 21.99 -3.01 20.55
CA THR A 20 21.81 -1.57 20.75
C THR A 20 21.08 -1.24 22.06
N GLY A 21 20.93 -2.24 22.97
CA GLY A 21 20.29 -2.09 24.26
C GLY A 21 18.76 -2.25 24.26
N SER A 22 18.14 -2.60 23.15
CA SER A 22 16.69 -2.84 23.07
C SER A 22 16.35 -4.31 23.34
N ARG A 23 15.80 -4.61 24.53
CA ARG A 23 15.41 -5.98 24.91
C ARG A 23 14.02 -6.41 24.45
N GLU A 24 13.15 -5.46 24.11
CA GLU A 24 11.75 -5.76 23.79
C GLU A 24 11.48 -5.82 22.29
N LEU A 25 12.36 -5.25 21.48
CA LEU A 25 12.11 -5.01 20.07
C LEU A 25 13.36 -5.23 19.24
N VAL A 26 13.23 -6.06 18.21
CA VAL A 26 14.18 -6.09 17.08
C VAL A 26 13.55 -5.35 15.91
N SER A 27 14.27 -4.40 15.33
CA SER A 27 13.79 -3.55 14.27
C SER A 27 14.89 -3.27 13.24
N HIS A 28 14.59 -3.53 11.98
CA HIS A 28 15.43 -3.17 10.85
C HIS A 28 14.77 -2.05 10.08
N ALA A 29 15.45 -0.92 9.91
CA ALA A 29 15.08 0.12 8.98
C ALA A 29 15.80 -0.11 7.65
N ILE A 30 15.06 0.01 6.56
CA ILE A 30 15.54 -0.12 5.19
C ILE A 30 15.09 1.10 4.40
N ARG A 31 15.87 1.50 3.41
CA ARG A 31 15.57 2.68 2.58
C ARG A 31 15.77 2.42 1.10
N GLN A 32 15.20 3.28 0.27
CA GLN A 32 15.57 3.44 -1.14
C GLN A 32 15.98 4.87 -1.42
N ASP A 33 16.89 5.05 -2.36
CA ASP A 33 17.30 6.30 -2.97
C ASP A 33 17.45 7.47 -1.96
N LYS A 34 18.41 7.34 -1.04
CA LYS A 34 18.80 8.38 -0.09
C LYS A 34 17.63 8.96 0.73
N ASP A 35 16.90 8.09 1.41
CA ASP A 35 15.89 8.43 2.42
C ASP A 35 14.46 8.77 1.92
N LYS A 36 14.17 8.62 0.65
CA LYS A 36 12.82 8.88 0.11
C LYS A 36 11.76 7.86 0.53
N ILE A 37 12.15 6.60 0.75
CA ILE A 37 11.26 5.55 1.27
C ILE A 37 11.97 4.86 2.42
N THR A 38 11.38 4.89 3.59
CA THR A 38 11.86 4.12 4.74
C THR A 38 10.80 3.16 5.22
N MET A 39 11.15 1.89 5.29
CA MET A 39 10.30 0.84 5.86
C MET A 39 10.97 0.28 7.11
N VAL A 40 10.16 -0.01 8.13
CA VAL A 40 10.63 -0.56 9.40
C VAL A 40 9.98 -1.90 9.64
N GLN A 41 10.77 -2.95 9.65
CA GLN A 41 10.30 -4.28 9.99
C GLN A 41 10.50 -4.56 11.48
N LYS A 42 9.43 -4.94 12.18
CA LYS A 42 9.41 -5.27 13.60
C LYS A 42 8.89 -6.69 13.82
N LYS A 43 9.49 -7.42 14.75
CA LYS A 43 9.10 -8.82 15.08
C LYS A 43 7.78 -8.93 15.87
N LYS A 44 6.88 -7.94 15.85
CA LYS A 44 5.55 -8.00 16.50
C LYS A 44 4.42 -8.04 15.50
N LYS A 45 3.32 -8.75 15.81
CA LYS A 45 2.16 -8.98 14.94
C LYS A 45 1.35 -7.73 14.53
N LYS A 46 1.51 -6.57 15.20
CA LYS A 46 0.72 -5.37 14.92
C LYS A 46 1.29 -4.59 13.74
N LYS A 47 0.45 -4.33 12.74
CA LYS A 47 0.78 -3.48 11.60
C LYS A 47 0.81 -2.01 12.05
N LYS A 48 1.79 -1.25 11.56
CA LYS A 48 1.97 0.16 11.92
C LYS A 48 2.25 0.98 10.67
N MET A 49 1.53 2.09 10.52
CA MET A 49 1.90 3.16 9.60
C MET A 49 2.37 4.35 10.42
N ALA A 50 3.50 4.95 10.06
CA ALA A 50 4.02 6.13 10.72
C ALA A 50 3.87 7.35 9.81
N PHE A 51 3.50 8.48 10.40
CA PHE A 51 3.43 9.77 9.73
C PHE A 51 4.37 10.75 10.44
N GLN A 52 5.22 11.41 9.66
CA GLN A 52 5.93 12.56 10.16
C GLN A 52 4.93 13.70 10.30
N VAL A 53 4.95 14.37 11.45
CA VAL A 53 4.01 15.44 11.80
C VAL A 53 4.76 16.63 12.42
N GLU A 54 4.14 17.80 12.39
CA GLU A 54 4.72 19.02 12.96
C GLU A 54 4.48 19.12 14.48
N ASP A 55 3.33 18.61 14.96
CA ASP A 55 2.92 18.72 16.38
C ASP A 55 2.13 17.48 16.82
N CYS A 56 2.79 16.57 17.53
CA CYS A 56 2.16 15.37 18.09
C CYS A 56 1.12 15.70 19.17
N ASP A 57 1.38 16.70 20.02
CA ASP A 57 0.49 17.02 21.13
C ASP A 57 -0.84 17.57 20.61
N PHE A 58 -0.78 18.49 19.64
CA PHE A 58 -1.97 19.04 18.98
C PHE A 58 -2.80 17.94 18.31
N LEU A 59 -2.15 17.07 17.51
CA LEU A 59 -2.85 16.01 16.78
C LEU A 59 -3.49 14.99 17.72
N VAL A 60 -2.79 14.57 18.77
CA VAL A 60 -3.32 13.62 19.75
C VAL A 60 -4.50 14.24 20.52
N LYS A 61 -4.37 15.50 20.97
CA LYS A 61 -5.45 16.22 21.64
C LYS A 61 -6.69 16.27 20.75
N LYS A 62 -6.54 16.70 19.49
CA LYS A 62 -7.65 16.80 18.53
C LYS A 62 -8.26 15.44 18.20
N ALA A 63 -7.44 14.42 17.97
CA ALA A 63 -7.94 13.06 17.70
C ALA A 63 -8.72 12.52 18.91
N LYS A 64 -8.23 12.70 20.14
CA LYS A 64 -8.87 12.29 21.38
C LYS A 64 -10.20 12.99 21.62
N GLU A 65 -10.25 14.32 21.48
CA GLU A 65 -11.48 15.12 21.57
C GLU A 65 -12.56 14.64 20.57
N ARG A 66 -12.15 14.07 19.45
CA ARG A 66 -13.02 13.57 18.38
C ARG A 66 -13.30 12.06 18.45
N GLY A 67 -12.86 11.40 19.52
CA GLY A 67 -13.19 10.02 19.84
C GLY A 67 -12.18 8.97 19.37
N ALA A 68 -10.98 9.36 18.95
CA ALA A 68 -9.92 8.39 18.65
C ALA A 68 -9.39 7.74 19.93
N VAL A 69 -9.06 6.45 19.85
CA VAL A 69 -8.42 5.71 20.95
C VAL A 69 -6.92 5.93 20.92
N ILE A 70 -6.37 6.51 21.98
CA ILE A 70 -4.94 6.73 22.13
C ILE A 70 -4.32 5.47 22.71
N VAL A 71 -3.44 4.83 21.94
CA VAL A 71 -2.71 3.60 22.36
C VAL A 71 -1.52 3.96 23.22
N LYS A 72 -0.84 5.06 22.91
CA LYS A 72 0.24 5.61 23.70
C LYS A 72 0.25 7.13 23.57
N GLU A 73 0.12 7.80 24.72
CA GLU A 73 0.20 9.27 24.81
C GLU A 73 1.58 9.77 24.35
N PRO A 74 1.72 11.05 23.99
CA PRO A 74 2.99 11.60 23.50
C PRO A 74 4.16 11.33 24.46
N TRP A 75 5.28 10.87 23.93
CA TRP A 75 6.54 10.68 24.67
C TRP A 75 7.73 11.09 23.82
N ILE A 76 8.84 11.41 24.49
CA ILE A 76 10.08 11.82 23.84
C ILE A 76 11.11 10.73 24.00
N GLU A 77 11.82 10.39 22.92
CA GLU A 77 13.08 9.65 22.94
C GLU A 77 14.21 10.60 22.51
N GLN A 78 15.38 10.43 23.11
CA GLN A 78 16.54 11.26 22.85
C GLN A 78 17.80 10.41 22.77
N ASP A 79 18.69 10.78 21.87
CA ASP A 79 20.08 10.31 21.84
C ASP A 79 21.02 11.46 21.44
N SER A 80 22.29 11.13 21.11
CA SER A 80 23.27 12.13 20.66
C SER A 80 22.89 12.86 19.36
N GLY A 81 21.96 12.31 18.59
CA GLY A 81 21.47 12.91 17.34
C GLY A 81 20.41 13.98 17.55
N GLY A 82 19.70 13.97 18.68
CA GLY A 82 18.62 14.90 18.97
C GLY A 82 17.44 14.27 19.70
N LYS A 83 16.30 14.96 19.64
CA LYS A 83 15.04 14.56 20.27
C LYS A 83 13.97 14.29 19.22
N VAL A 84 13.21 13.23 19.43
CA VAL A 84 12.04 12.87 18.61
C VAL A 84 10.87 12.57 19.53
N LYS A 85 9.73 13.19 19.26
CA LYS A 85 8.47 12.92 19.97
C LYS A 85 7.64 11.95 19.15
N TYR A 86 6.95 11.06 19.84
CA TYR A 86 6.07 10.05 19.25
C TYR A 86 4.73 10.04 19.95
N ALA A 87 3.72 9.58 19.23
CA ALA A 87 2.43 9.18 19.81
C ALA A 87 1.86 8.03 18.98
N VAL A 88 0.96 7.22 19.56
CA VAL A 88 0.34 6.10 18.85
C VAL A 88 -1.16 6.12 19.05
N ILE A 89 -1.90 6.10 17.95
CA ILE A 89 -3.36 6.00 17.95
C ILE A 89 -3.83 4.72 17.27
N GLN A 90 -5.00 4.22 17.69
CA GLN A 90 -5.66 3.08 17.07
C GLN A 90 -6.42 3.55 15.82
N THR A 91 -6.27 2.82 14.72
CA THR A 91 -7.13 2.92 13.55
C THR A 91 -7.92 1.62 13.37
N TYR A 92 -8.19 1.17 12.16
CA TYR A 92 -8.97 -0.04 11.91
C TYR A 92 -8.23 -1.34 12.28
N GLY A 93 -8.97 -2.31 12.78
CA GLY A 93 -8.45 -3.63 13.15
C GLY A 93 -7.33 -3.57 14.17
N ASP A 94 -6.24 -4.28 13.92
CA ASP A 94 -5.02 -4.27 14.73
C ASP A 94 -3.97 -3.24 14.24
N THR A 95 -4.35 -2.38 13.29
CA THR A 95 -3.49 -1.35 12.72
C THR A 95 -3.44 -0.12 13.61
N THR A 96 -2.26 0.45 13.79
CA THR A 96 -2.05 1.70 14.53
C THR A 96 -1.28 2.71 13.70
N HIS A 97 -1.54 3.99 13.96
CA HIS A 97 -0.72 5.09 13.43
C HIS A 97 0.24 5.60 14.50
N THR A 98 1.51 5.71 14.12
CA THR A 98 2.54 6.35 14.95
C THR A 98 2.82 7.73 14.37
N PHE A 99 2.62 8.78 15.15
CA PHE A 99 3.07 10.12 14.81
C PHE A 99 4.52 10.27 15.22
N VAL A 100 5.32 10.93 14.39
CA VAL A 100 6.75 11.15 14.58
C VAL A 100 7.04 12.64 14.37
N GLU A 101 7.42 13.35 15.42
CA GLU A 101 7.78 14.76 15.39
C GLU A 101 9.27 14.91 15.71
N TYR A 102 10.02 15.49 14.78
CA TYR A 102 11.40 15.89 15.05
C TYR A 102 11.43 17.20 15.81
N MET A 103 11.91 17.19 17.05
CA MET A 103 11.98 18.38 17.92
C MET A 103 13.25 19.19 17.62
N GLY A 104 13.38 19.68 16.39
CA GLY A 104 14.55 20.34 15.85
C GLY A 104 15.37 19.41 14.94
N PRO A 105 16.56 19.85 14.47
CA PRO A 105 17.40 19.05 13.59
C PRO A 105 17.84 17.75 14.27
N TYR A 106 17.47 16.62 13.69
CA TYR A 106 17.94 15.31 14.14
C TYR A 106 19.11 14.88 13.26
N LYS A 107 20.27 14.65 13.88
CA LYS A 107 21.53 14.29 13.22
C LYS A 107 21.89 12.80 13.35
N GLY A 108 21.00 11.99 13.92
CA GLY A 108 21.17 10.55 13.99
C GLY A 108 20.90 9.85 12.67
N LEU A 109 21.25 8.57 12.62
CA LEU A 109 21.14 7.76 11.39
C LEU A 109 19.68 7.58 10.91
N PHE A 110 18.73 7.42 11.85
CA PHE A 110 17.31 7.24 11.53
C PHE A 110 16.41 7.81 12.65
N LEU A 111 16.30 7.13 13.78
CA LEU A 111 15.52 7.52 14.95
C LEU A 111 16.33 7.21 16.23
N PRO A 112 16.00 7.80 17.38
CA PRO A 112 16.72 7.55 18.63
C PRO A 112 16.87 6.07 18.98
N GLY A 113 18.09 5.68 19.32
CA GLY A 113 18.44 4.31 19.69
C GLY A 113 18.68 3.37 18.51
N TYR A 114 18.58 3.83 17.27
CA TYR A 114 19.03 3.08 16.11
C TYR A 114 20.53 3.29 15.86
N LYS A 115 21.21 2.22 15.47
CA LYS A 115 22.65 2.19 15.13
C LYS A 115 22.84 1.66 13.71
N GLU A 116 24.09 1.60 13.25
CA GLU A 116 24.44 0.97 11.98
C GLU A 116 23.86 -0.45 11.89
N PRO A 117 23.48 -0.90 10.70
CA PRO A 117 23.09 -2.27 10.46
C PRO A 117 24.16 -3.25 10.91
N LEU A 118 23.77 -4.37 11.55
CA LEU A 118 24.72 -5.40 12.00
C LEU A 118 25.50 -6.03 10.86
N PHE A 119 24.92 -6.06 9.65
CA PHE A 119 25.49 -6.64 8.46
C PHE A 119 25.01 -5.90 7.22
N ARG A 120 25.92 -5.74 6.25
CA ARG A 120 25.65 -5.25 4.90
C ARG A 120 26.13 -6.30 3.90
N ASP A 121 25.20 -6.86 3.11
CA ASP A 121 25.54 -7.83 2.08
C ASP A 121 26.16 -7.08 0.86
N PRO A 122 27.45 -7.34 0.53
CA PRO A 122 28.09 -6.67 -0.60
C PRO A 122 27.49 -7.09 -1.96
N LEU A 123 26.77 -8.21 -2.03
CA LEU A 123 26.10 -8.64 -3.24
C LEU A 123 24.93 -7.74 -3.62
N LEU A 124 24.25 -7.13 -2.64
CA LEU A 124 23.13 -6.20 -2.91
C LEU A 124 23.56 -5.01 -3.77
N ALA A 125 24.79 -4.51 -3.58
CA ALA A 125 25.34 -3.41 -4.37
C ALA A 125 25.62 -3.77 -5.84
N LYS A 126 25.68 -5.07 -6.17
CA LYS A 126 25.89 -5.58 -7.54
C LYS A 126 24.57 -5.78 -8.31
N LEU A 127 23.44 -5.78 -7.62
CA LEU A 127 22.13 -5.95 -8.23
C LEU A 127 21.62 -4.61 -8.79
N PRO A 128 20.83 -4.62 -9.87
CA PRO A 128 20.32 -3.39 -10.47
C PRO A 128 19.39 -2.64 -9.49
N PRO A 129 19.40 -1.30 -9.43
CA PRO A 129 18.60 -0.51 -8.50
C PRO A 129 17.10 -0.61 -8.80
N GLY A 130 16.25 -0.46 -7.77
CA GLY A 130 14.80 -0.52 -7.90
C GLY A 130 14.18 0.71 -8.57
N HIS A 131 14.84 1.86 -8.56
CA HIS A 131 14.35 3.15 -9.08
C HIS A 131 13.00 3.59 -8.49
N LEU A 132 12.77 3.33 -7.21
CA LEU A 132 11.55 3.72 -6.51
C LEU A 132 11.78 5.02 -5.75
N ASN A 133 10.84 5.97 -5.87
CA ASN A 133 11.01 7.33 -5.38
C ASN A 133 10.43 7.55 -3.99
N PHE A 134 9.13 7.26 -3.79
CA PHE A 134 8.38 7.49 -2.56
C PHE A 134 7.14 6.59 -2.49
N ILE A 135 6.50 6.53 -1.31
CA ILE A 135 5.21 5.86 -1.15
C ILE A 135 4.14 6.77 -1.74
N ASP A 136 3.49 6.33 -2.81
CA ASP A 136 2.45 7.06 -3.51
C ASP A 136 1.11 7.01 -2.75
N HIS A 137 0.68 5.80 -2.37
CA HIS A 137 -0.51 5.57 -1.57
C HIS A 137 -0.45 4.23 -0.83
N ILE A 138 -1.32 4.07 0.17
CA ILE A 138 -1.45 2.83 0.96
C ILE A 138 -2.93 2.46 1.04
N VAL A 139 -3.28 1.27 0.60
CA VAL A 139 -4.67 0.79 0.53
C VAL A 139 -4.99 -0.11 1.71
N GLY A 140 -6.12 0.17 2.37
CA GLY A 140 -6.65 -0.65 3.46
C GLY A 140 -7.91 -1.41 3.06
N ASN A 141 -7.98 -2.71 3.36
CA ASN A 141 -9.18 -3.52 3.20
C ASN A 141 -9.98 -3.59 4.49
N GLN A 142 -11.29 -3.45 4.36
CA GLN A 142 -12.25 -3.49 5.46
C GLN A 142 -13.26 -4.63 5.23
N PRO A 143 -13.87 -5.17 6.30
CA PRO A 143 -15.08 -5.98 6.18
C PRO A 143 -16.22 -5.18 5.54
N ASP A 144 -17.27 -5.88 5.11
CA ASP A 144 -18.48 -5.26 4.56
C ASP A 144 -19.07 -4.25 5.54
N ASP A 145 -19.62 -3.15 5.01
CA ASP A 145 -20.19 -2.01 5.75
C ASP A 145 -19.22 -1.28 6.71
N LYS A 146 -17.90 -1.45 6.55
CA LYS A 146 -16.90 -0.76 7.39
C LYS A 146 -16.10 0.31 6.65
N MET A 147 -16.16 0.40 5.32
CA MET A 147 -15.47 1.42 4.54
C MET A 147 -15.90 2.84 4.94
N VAL A 148 -17.19 3.12 4.98
CA VAL A 148 -17.72 4.45 5.34
C VAL A 148 -17.35 4.82 6.78
N PRO A 149 -17.62 3.99 7.81
CA PRO A 149 -17.20 4.30 9.18
C PRO A 149 -15.70 4.58 9.33
N VAL A 150 -14.85 3.83 8.62
CA VAL A 150 -13.40 4.04 8.65
C VAL A 150 -13.02 5.34 7.96
N SER A 151 -13.60 5.63 6.78
CA SER A 151 -13.41 6.90 6.08
C SER A 151 -13.82 8.11 6.94
N ASP A 152 -14.96 8.02 7.60
CA ASP A 152 -15.46 9.07 8.49
C ASP A 152 -14.55 9.25 9.72
N TRP A 153 -13.96 8.17 10.23
CA TRP A 153 -12.99 8.24 11.31
C TRP A 153 -11.74 9.06 10.90
N TYR A 154 -11.19 8.83 9.70
CA TYR A 154 -10.06 9.61 9.18
C TYR A 154 -10.41 11.09 9.03
N GLN A 155 -11.59 11.40 8.51
CA GLN A 155 -12.07 12.77 8.35
C GLN A 155 -12.25 13.45 9.70
N LYS A 156 -12.94 12.78 10.63
CA LYS A 156 -13.25 13.33 11.94
C LYS A 156 -12.03 13.45 12.85
N CYS A 157 -11.22 12.39 12.95
CA CYS A 157 -10.15 12.32 13.94
C CYS A 157 -8.83 12.89 13.44
N LEU A 158 -8.50 12.74 12.14
CA LEU A 158 -7.24 13.16 11.56
C LEU A 158 -7.37 14.35 10.60
N MET A 159 -8.55 14.96 10.48
CA MET A 159 -8.79 16.10 9.59
C MET A 159 -8.49 15.81 8.12
N PHE A 160 -8.60 14.55 7.72
CA PHE A 160 -8.54 14.16 6.32
C PHE A 160 -9.81 14.63 5.61
N HIS A 161 -9.75 14.69 4.27
CA HIS A 161 -10.94 14.88 3.45
C HIS A 161 -11.04 13.78 2.39
N ARG A 162 -12.21 13.63 1.77
CA ARG A 162 -12.37 12.70 0.65
C ARG A 162 -11.63 13.26 -0.57
N PHE A 163 -10.81 12.42 -1.16
CA PHE A 163 -10.16 12.71 -2.43
C PHE A 163 -11.11 12.36 -3.57
N TRP A 164 -11.48 13.34 -4.37
CA TRP A 164 -12.35 13.14 -5.52
C TRP A 164 -11.55 12.52 -6.67
N SER A 165 -11.63 11.23 -6.81
CA SER A 165 -11.21 10.52 -8.03
C SER A 165 -12.44 9.97 -8.74
N ILE A 166 -12.29 9.64 -10.02
CA ILE A 166 -13.34 9.02 -10.85
C ILE A 166 -13.76 7.64 -10.26
N ASP A 167 -13.10 7.20 -9.22
CA ASP A 167 -13.08 5.84 -8.69
C ASP A 167 -14.11 5.59 -7.56
N ASP A 168 -14.94 6.57 -7.19
CA ASP A 168 -16.00 6.43 -6.16
C ASP A 168 -17.15 5.49 -6.59
N LYS A 169 -17.00 4.79 -7.70
CA LYS A 169 -17.99 3.86 -8.20
C LYS A 169 -17.71 2.44 -7.77
N GLN A 170 -18.77 1.66 -7.65
CA GLN A 170 -18.66 0.22 -7.47
C GLN A 170 -17.90 -0.40 -8.66
N ILE A 171 -16.83 -1.10 -8.36
CA ILE A 171 -15.99 -1.77 -9.33
C ILE A 171 -16.35 -3.26 -9.30
N HIS A 172 -16.61 -3.84 -10.46
CA HIS A 172 -16.98 -5.24 -10.57
C HIS A 172 -16.35 -5.91 -11.78
N THR A 173 -16.05 -7.19 -11.62
CA THR A 173 -15.80 -8.16 -12.68
C THR A 173 -17.08 -8.96 -12.92
N GLU A 174 -17.00 -10.02 -13.71
CA GLU A 174 -18.11 -10.97 -13.85
C GLU A 174 -18.44 -11.66 -12.51
N TYR A 175 -17.43 -11.87 -11.63
CA TYR A 175 -17.55 -12.74 -10.46
C TYR A 175 -17.55 -11.98 -9.14
N SER A 176 -16.73 -10.96 -8.99
CA SER A 176 -16.57 -10.24 -7.72
C SER A 176 -16.65 -8.72 -7.89
N ALA A 177 -16.87 -8.03 -6.78
CA ALA A 177 -16.95 -6.58 -6.75
C ALA A 177 -16.33 -6.00 -5.47
N LEU A 178 -15.98 -4.72 -5.52
CA LEU A 178 -15.58 -3.93 -4.35
C LEU A 178 -16.14 -2.51 -4.44
N ARG A 179 -16.15 -1.85 -3.28
CA ARG A 179 -16.35 -0.40 -3.15
C ARG A 179 -15.10 0.23 -2.57
N SER A 180 -14.79 1.44 -2.98
CA SER A 180 -13.59 2.15 -2.49
C SER A 180 -13.89 3.64 -2.26
N ILE A 181 -13.32 4.18 -1.18
CA ILE A 181 -13.29 5.61 -0.86
C ILE A 181 -11.83 5.98 -0.60
N VAL A 182 -11.37 7.09 -1.19
CA VAL A 182 -10.03 7.60 -0.92
C VAL A 182 -10.11 8.75 0.08
N VAL A 183 -9.32 8.69 1.13
CA VAL A 183 -9.10 9.79 2.09
C VAL A 183 -7.67 10.31 1.99
N THR A 184 -7.49 11.61 2.21
CA THR A 184 -6.20 12.28 2.07
C THR A 184 -6.04 13.39 3.11
N ASN A 185 -4.78 13.75 3.45
CA ASN A 185 -4.47 14.91 4.26
C ASN A 185 -4.69 16.22 3.48
N TYR A 186 -4.55 17.36 4.15
CA TYR A 186 -4.81 18.68 3.56
C TYR A 186 -3.98 18.95 2.29
N GLU A 187 -2.69 18.62 2.30
CA GLU A 187 -1.77 18.80 1.18
C GLU A 187 -1.89 17.73 0.09
N GLU A 188 -2.76 16.74 0.27
CA GLU A 188 -2.93 15.60 -0.64
C GLU A 188 -1.65 14.79 -0.93
N THR A 189 -0.72 14.82 0.02
CA THR A 189 0.54 14.06 -0.04
C THR A 189 0.42 12.65 0.52
N ILE A 190 -0.56 12.43 1.43
CA ILE A 190 -0.87 11.11 2.00
C ILE A 190 -2.23 10.69 1.46
N LYS A 191 -2.25 9.66 0.63
CA LYS A 191 -3.47 9.11 0.01
C LYS A 191 -3.72 7.70 0.50
N MET A 192 -4.94 7.45 0.98
CA MET A 192 -5.33 6.17 1.56
C MET A 192 -6.68 5.71 1.00
N PRO A 193 -6.67 4.92 -0.07
CA PRO A 193 -7.85 4.19 -0.50
C PRO A 193 -8.28 3.17 0.56
N ILE A 194 -9.58 3.11 0.82
CA ILE A 194 -10.22 2.21 1.78
C ILE A 194 -11.24 1.40 1.02
N ASN A 195 -11.04 0.08 0.96
CA ASN A 195 -11.87 -0.84 0.21
C ASN A 195 -12.73 -1.68 1.14
N GLU A 196 -13.91 -2.07 0.65
CA GLU A 196 -14.73 -3.13 1.25
C GLU A 196 -15.27 -4.06 0.16
N PRO A 197 -15.66 -5.32 0.50
CA PRO A 197 -16.30 -6.20 -0.45
C PRO A 197 -17.60 -5.59 -0.98
N ALA A 198 -18.00 -5.98 -2.19
CA ALA A 198 -19.34 -5.75 -2.68
C ALA A 198 -19.93 -7.06 -3.18
N MET A 199 -21.26 -7.10 -3.33
CA MET A 199 -21.94 -8.30 -3.80
C MET A 199 -21.52 -8.66 -5.22
N GLY A 200 -21.19 -9.93 -5.43
CA GLY A 200 -20.82 -10.51 -6.70
C GLY A 200 -21.29 -11.97 -6.77
N LYS A 201 -21.07 -12.65 -7.89
CA LYS A 201 -21.42 -14.08 -8.07
C LYS A 201 -20.52 -15.01 -7.23
N LYS A 202 -19.30 -14.57 -6.93
CA LYS A 202 -18.30 -15.32 -6.19
C LYS A 202 -17.73 -14.48 -5.03
N LYS A 203 -17.02 -15.15 -4.12
CA LYS A 203 -16.39 -14.51 -2.98
C LYS A 203 -15.40 -13.43 -3.43
N SER A 204 -15.62 -12.18 -2.95
CA SER A 204 -14.72 -11.05 -3.24
C SER A 204 -13.30 -11.32 -2.75
N GLN A 205 -12.31 -10.91 -3.53
CA GLN A 205 -10.91 -10.91 -3.11
C GLN A 205 -10.65 -10.08 -1.84
N ILE A 206 -11.47 -9.06 -1.59
CA ILE A 206 -11.38 -8.28 -0.35
C ILE A 206 -11.79 -9.14 0.84
N GLN A 207 -12.86 -9.95 0.69
CA GLN A 207 -13.27 -10.89 1.74
C GLN A 207 -12.23 -11.99 1.94
N GLU A 208 -11.63 -12.53 0.88
CA GLU A 208 -10.51 -13.49 1.00
C GLU A 208 -9.36 -12.89 1.81
N TYR A 209 -8.99 -11.63 1.51
CA TYR A 209 -7.97 -10.92 2.28
C TYR A 209 -8.34 -10.85 3.78
N ILE A 210 -9.57 -10.43 4.10
CA ILE A 210 -10.05 -10.30 5.49
C ILE A 210 -9.93 -11.64 6.24
N ASP A 211 -10.31 -12.74 5.59
CA ASP A 211 -10.25 -14.08 6.17
C ASP A 211 -8.81 -14.51 6.47
N TYR A 212 -7.91 -14.40 5.50
CA TYR A 212 -6.51 -14.79 5.66
C TYR A 212 -5.71 -13.86 6.57
N ASN A 213 -6.06 -12.57 6.61
CA ASN A 213 -5.42 -11.61 7.48
C ASN A 213 -5.92 -11.70 8.93
N GLY A 214 -7.08 -12.29 9.15
CA GLY A 214 -7.77 -12.35 10.44
C GLY A 214 -8.43 -11.01 10.81
N GLY A 215 -8.89 -10.24 9.82
CA GLY A 215 -9.53 -8.94 9.97
C GLY A 215 -9.00 -7.88 8.99
N PRO A 216 -9.43 -6.61 9.15
CA PRO A 216 -9.01 -5.52 8.29
C PRO A 216 -7.51 -5.27 8.35
N GLY A 217 -6.94 -4.72 7.27
CA GLY A 217 -5.51 -4.44 7.21
C GLY A 217 -5.08 -3.81 5.89
N VAL A 218 -3.78 -3.59 5.73
CA VAL A 218 -3.18 -3.04 4.52
C VAL A 218 -3.17 -4.09 3.42
N GLN A 219 -3.84 -3.77 2.29
CA GLN A 219 -3.87 -4.60 1.10
C GLN A 219 -2.59 -4.45 0.29
N HIS A 220 -2.24 -3.21 -0.08
CA HIS A 220 -1.00 -2.94 -0.79
C HIS A 220 -0.40 -1.57 -0.46
N ILE A 221 0.87 -1.44 -0.80
CA ILE A 221 1.64 -0.20 -0.74
C ILE A 221 2.09 0.10 -2.16
N ALA A 222 1.69 1.25 -2.69
CA ALA A 222 2.11 1.71 -4.01
C ALA A 222 3.37 2.56 -3.89
N LEU A 223 4.37 2.21 -4.69
CA LEU A 223 5.68 2.83 -4.75
C LEU A 223 5.82 3.58 -6.09
N ASN A 224 6.04 4.89 -6.01
CA ASN A 224 6.19 5.73 -7.17
C ASN A 224 7.55 5.50 -7.86
N THR A 225 7.57 5.61 -9.18
CA THR A 225 8.79 5.64 -9.98
C THR A 225 8.68 6.69 -11.08
N SER A 226 9.81 7.22 -11.51
CA SER A 226 9.90 8.12 -12.67
C SER A 226 10.11 7.39 -13.99
N ASN A 227 10.49 6.09 -13.94
CA ASN A 227 10.68 5.25 -15.11
C ASN A 227 10.31 3.80 -14.78
N ILE A 228 9.02 3.48 -15.01
CA ILE A 228 8.45 2.18 -14.66
C ILE A 228 9.06 1.04 -15.50
N ILE A 229 9.39 1.29 -16.78
CA ILE A 229 10.02 0.28 -17.64
C ILE A 229 11.33 -0.17 -17.02
N GLN A 230 12.23 0.78 -16.71
CA GLN A 230 13.52 0.45 -16.11
C GLN A 230 13.36 -0.18 -14.72
N ALA A 231 12.45 0.35 -13.90
CA ALA A 231 12.16 -0.21 -12.58
C ALA A 231 11.74 -1.68 -12.67
N ILE A 232 10.80 -2.02 -13.56
CA ILE A 232 10.28 -3.38 -13.68
C ILE A 232 11.30 -4.33 -14.29
N VAL A 233 12.09 -3.90 -15.29
CA VAL A 233 13.21 -4.69 -15.81
C VAL A 233 14.19 -5.06 -14.68
N ASN A 234 14.57 -4.08 -13.87
CA ASN A 234 15.50 -4.28 -12.77
C ASN A 234 14.92 -5.15 -11.65
N LEU A 235 13.65 -4.93 -11.26
CA LEU A 235 13.01 -5.74 -10.24
C LEU A 235 12.80 -7.20 -10.69
N ARG A 236 12.47 -7.43 -11.96
CA ARG A 236 12.43 -8.80 -12.53
C ARG A 236 13.81 -9.45 -12.54
N ALA A 237 14.86 -8.72 -12.85
CA ALA A 237 16.25 -9.22 -12.78
C ALA A 237 16.66 -9.61 -11.36
N ARG A 238 16.05 -8.98 -10.34
CA ARG A 238 16.18 -9.37 -8.91
C ARG A 238 15.29 -10.57 -8.53
N GLY A 239 14.52 -11.13 -9.46
CA GLY A 239 13.61 -12.25 -9.24
C GLY A 239 12.29 -11.84 -8.60
N MET A 240 11.84 -10.58 -8.75
CA MET A 240 10.51 -10.20 -8.33
C MET A 240 9.45 -10.71 -9.32
N GLU A 241 8.33 -11.21 -8.79
CA GLU A 241 7.21 -11.71 -9.58
C GLU A 241 6.02 -10.73 -9.52
N PHE A 242 5.40 -10.52 -10.68
CA PHE A 242 4.27 -9.61 -10.85
C PHE A 242 3.05 -10.36 -11.37
N LEU A 243 1.87 -9.82 -11.07
CA LEU A 243 0.63 -10.24 -11.70
C LEU A 243 0.65 -9.93 -13.20
N SER A 244 -0.05 -10.72 -13.99
CA SER A 244 -0.01 -10.66 -15.45
C SER A 244 -1.39 -10.35 -16.01
N ALA A 245 -1.50 -9.37 -16.89
CA ALA A 245 -2.68 -9.14 -17.71
C ALA A 245 -2.60 -9.97 -19.01
N PRO A 246 -3.75 -10.41 -19.55
CA PRO A 246 -3.81 -11.14 -20.81
C PRO A 246 -3.49 -10.21 -22.00
N ASP A 247 -3.05 -10.78 -23.12
CA ASP A 247 -2.73 -9.99 -24.31
C ASP A 247 -3.94 -9.24 -24.88
N SER A 248 -5.15 -9.78 -24.72
CA SER A 248 -6.41 -9.12 -25.07
C SER A 248 -6.62 -7.76 -24.39
N TYR A 249 -6.04 -7.55 -23.19
CA TYR A 249 -6.05 -6.25 -22.54
C TYR A 249 -5.30 -5.20 -23.39
N TYR A 250 -4.13 -5.55 -23.91
CA TYR A 250 -3.31 -4.62 -24.74
C TYR A 250 -3.92 -4.39 -26.10
N ASP A 251 -4.59 -5.38 -26.70
CA ASP A 251 -5.32 -5.21 -27.94
C ASP A 251 -6.48 -4.21 -27.75
N SER A 252 -7.26 -4.36 -26.69
CA SER A 252 -8.31 -3.40 -26.32
C SER A 252 -7.74 -2.01 -26.05
N LEU A 253 -6.62 -1.92 -25.31
CA LEU A 253 -5.95 -0.66 -25.00
C LEU A 253 -5.51 0.07 -26.27
N ARG A 254 -4.89 -0.62 -27.23
CA ARG A 254 -4.49 -0.03 -28.53
C ARG A 254 -5.68 0.57 -29.28
N GLN A 255 -6.84 -0.11 -29.26
CA GLN A 255 -8.04 0.44 -29.91
C GLN A 255 -8.55 1.70 -29.20
N LYS A 256 -8.63 1.67 -27.86
CA LYS A 256 -9.07 2.81 -27.05
C LYS A 256 -8.16 4.03 -27.23
N LEU A 257 -6.84 3.82 -27.27
CA LEU A 257 -5.86 4.91 -27.41
C LEU A 257 -5.91 5.59 -28.80
N LYS A 258 -6.49 4.96 -29.83
CA LYS A 258 -6.67 5.62 -31.14
C LYS A 258 -7.59 6.84 -31.07
N THR A 259 -8.53 6.86 -30.12
CA THR A 259 -9.52 7.96 -29.96
C THR A 259 -9.27 8.77 -28.69
N ALA A 260 -8.24 8.43 -27.90
CA ALA A 260 -7.88 9.16 -26.70
C ALA A 260 -7.31 10.54 -27.01
N LYS A 261 -7.60 11.52 -26.14
CA LYS A 261 -7.05 12.88 -26.25
C LYS A 261 -5.60 12.98 -25.82
N ILE A 262 -5.10 11.99 -25.12
CA ILE A 262 -3.71 11.92 -24.63
C ILE A 262 -2.88 10.95 -25.48
N LYS A 263 -1.58 11.07 -25.37
CA LYS A 263 -0.63 10.15 -25.98
C LYS A 263 0.26 9.54 -24.91
N VAL A 264 0.27 8.21 -24.82
CA VAL A 264 1.23 7.46 -23.99
C VAL A 264 2.61 7.56 -24.66
N LYS A 265 3.62 7.99 -23.91
CA LYS A 265 5.00 8.20 -24.43
C LYS A 265 5.78 6.89 -24.54
N GLU A 266 5.51 5.97 -23.63
CA GLU A 266 6.15 4.67 -23.53
C GLU A 266 5.67 3.76 -24.67
N ASP A 267 6.57 2.91 -25.17
CA ASP A 267 6.23 1.96 -26.22
C ASP A 267 5.24 0.89 -25.71
N LEU A 268 4.08 0.79 -26.36
CA LEU A 268 3.03 -0.15 -25.95
C LEU A 268 3.45 -1.62 -26.08
N LYS A 269 4.38 -1.95 -26.99
CA LYS A 269 4.90 -3.31 -27.11
C LYS A 269 5.75 -3.66 -25.88
N THR A 270 6.62 -2.75 -25.46
CA THR A 270 7.43 -2.89 -24.26
C THR A 270 6.55 -2.99 -23.02
N LEU A 271 5.50 -2.16 -22.89
CA LEU A 271 4.55 -2.25 -21.78
C LEU A 271 3.84 -3.62 -21.74
N GLN A 272 3.45 -4.16 -22.90
CA GLN A 272 2.85 -5.50 -23.00
C GLN A 272 3.83 -6.60 -22.61
N GLU A 273 5.07 -6.55 -23.09
CA GLU A 273 6.12 -7.53 -22.76
C GLU A 273 6.39 -7.56 -21.25
N LEU A 274 6.41 -6.39 -20.60
CA LEU A 274 6.62 -6.26 -19.16
C LEU A 274 5.34 -6.42 -18.33
N LYS A 275 4.17 -6.56 -18.98
CA LYS A 275 2.84 -6.66 -18.34
C LYS A 275 2.45 -5.44 -17.50
N ILE A 276 2.89 -4.25 -17.93
CA ILE A 276 2.55 -2.96 -17.30
C ILE A 276 1.19 -2.51 -17.80
N LEU A 277 0.32 -2.08 -16.88
CA LEU A 277 -1.03 -1.59 -17.13
C LEU A 277 -1.03 -0.09 -17.37
N VAL A 278 -1.98 0.40 -18.16
CA VAL A 278 -2.16 1.80 -18.51
C VAL A 278 -3.58 2.23 -18.15
N ASP A 279 -3.73 3.30 -17.38
CA ASP A 279 -5.01 4.00 -17.21
C ASP A 279 -4.85 5.47 -17.58
N TYR A 280 -5.91 6.10 -18.10
CA TYR A 280 -5.84 7.46 -18.60
C TYR A 280 -7.18 8.20 -18.54
N ASP A 281 -7.10 9.50 -18.54
CA ASP A 281 -8.22 10.42 -18.71
C ASP A 281 -7.92 11.44 -19.83
N ASP A 282 -8.71 12.49 -19.94
CA ASP A 282 -8.51 13.54 -20.93
C ASP A 282 -7.26 14.42 -20.68
N LYS A 283 -6.64 14.32 -19.50
CA LYS A 283 -5.54 15.19 -19.05
C LYS A 283 -4.19 14.48 -18.98
N GLY A 284 -4.20 13.16 -18.79
CA GLY A 284 -2.97 12.41 -18.62
C GLY A 284 -3.18 10.91 -18.49
N TYR A 285 -2.15 10.21 -18.10
CA TYR A 285 -2.18 8.75 -17.89
C TYR A 285 -1.30 8.33 -16.71
N LEU A 286 -1.54 7.15 -16.20
CA LEU A 286 -0.67 6.45 -15.27
C LEU A 286 -0.29 5.08 -15.82
N LEU A 287 0.85 4.58 -15.37
CA LEU A 287 1.35 3.24 -15.62
C LEU A 287 1.48 2.53 -14.28
N GLN A 288 1.01 1.30 -14.17
CA GLN A 288 1.07 0.55 -12.91
C GLN A 288 1.24 -0.94 -13.14
N ILE A 289 1.82 -1.62 -12.15
CA ILE A 289 1.91 -3.07 -12.11
C ILE A 289 1.90 -3.52 -10.64
N PHE A 290 1.34 -4.71 -10.40
CA PHE A 290 1.17 -5.25 -9.06
C PHE A 290 2.01 -6.52 -8.90
N THR A 291 2.62 -6.68 -7.73
CA THR A 291 3.33 -7.92 -7.40
C THR A 291 2.34 -9.02 -7.02
N LYS A 292 2.79 -10.26 -7.09
CA LYS A 292 2.16 -11.32 -6.30
C LYS A 292 2.25 -11.01 -4.81
N PRO A 293 1.44 -11.63 -3.93
CA PRO A 293 1.56 -11.45 -2.49
C PRO A 293 3.00 -11.63 -2.01
N VAL A 294 3.47 -10.72 -1.16
CA VAL A 294 4.87 -10.74 -0.65
C VAL A 294 5.06 -11.68 0.55
N GLN A 295 4.01 -12.36 0.95
CA GLN A 295 3.99 -13.37 2.01
C GLN A 295 3.40 -14.67 1.46
N ASP A 296 3.44 -15.73 2.26
CA ASP A 296 2.86 -17.06 1.97
C ASP A 296 1.32 -17.10 1.97
N ARG A 297 0.68 -15.96 2.19
CA ARG A 297 -0.77 -15.79 2.24
C ARG A 297 -1.23 -14.74 1.22
N PRO A 298 -2.47 -14.84 0.68
CA PRO A 298 -3.04 -13.86 -0.24
C PRO A 298 -3.46 -12.58 0.50
N THR A 299 -2.47 -11.85 1.04
CA THR A 299 -2.66 -10.64 1.83
C THR A 299 -1.93 -9.46 1.21
N LEU A 300 -0.83 -9.01 1.81
CA LEU A 300 -0.09 -7.84 1.36
C LEU A 300 0.61 -8.08 0.01
N PHE A 301 0.45 -7.15 -0.92
CA PHE A 301 1.26 -7.04 -2.13
C PHE A 301 1.76 -5.61 -2.33
N LEU A 302 2.57 -5.38 -3.35
CA LEU A 302 3.11 -4.06 -3.67
C LEU A 302 2.66 -3.64 -5.07
N GLU A 303 2.60 -2.34 -5.28
CA GLU A 303 2.36 -1.73 -6.57
C GLU A 303 3.56 -0.86 -6.94
N VAL A 304 3.92 -0.82 -8.22
CA VAL A 304 4.82 0.18 -8.79
C VAL A 304 4.00 1.06 -9.72
N ILE A 305 4.05 2.37 -9.52
CA ILE A 305 3.24 3.34 -10.25
C ILE A 305 4.08 4.50 -10.78
N GLN A 306 3.83 4.87 -12.04
CA GLN A 306 4.34 6.08 -12.67
C GLN A 306 3.16 6.95 -13.10
N ARG A 307 3.21 8.25 -12.80
CA ARG A 307 2.16 9.21 -13.12
C ARG A 307 2.62 10.22 -14.16
N ASN A 308 1.78 10.44 -15.16
CA ASN A 308 1.93 11.47 -16.19
C ASN A 308 0.67 12.34 -16.20
N ASN A 309 0.60 13.30 -15.27
CA ASN A 309 -0.54 14.20 -15.09
C ASN A 309 -1.90 13.48 -14.89
N HIS A 310 -1.88 12.38 -14.15
CA HIS A 310 -3.07 11.60 -13.82
C HIS A 310 -3.06 11.29 -12.32
N PHE A 311 -4.14 11.64 -11.62
CA PHE A 311 -4.24 11.57 -10.16
C PHE A 311 -5.14 10.43 -9.66
N GLY A 312 -5.69 9.62 -10.56
CA GLY A 312 -6.48 8.45 -10.20
C GLY A 312 -5.65 7.28 -9.65
N PHE A 313 -6.30 6.16 -9.41
CA PHE A 313 -5.71 4.96 -8.83
C PHE A 313 -5.81 3.75 -9.79
N GLY A 314 -6.04 4.00 -11.08
CA GLY A 314 -6.11 2.96 -12.10
C GLY A 314 -7.47 2.29 -12.20
N ALA A 315 -8.57 3.04 -12.08
CA ALA A 315 -9.94 2.49 -12.18
C ALA A 315 -10.16 1.70 -13.48
N GLY A 316 -9.60 2.18 -14.59
CA GLY A 316 -9.65 1.48 -15.88
C GLY A 316 -8.94 0.13 -15.90
N ASN A 317 -8.03 -0.10 -14.95
CA ASN A 317 -7.25 -1.33 -14.81
C ASN A 317 -7.81 -2.29 -13.75
N PHE A 318 -8.74 -1.87 -12.90
CA PHE A 318 -9.26 -2.69 -11.80
C PHE A 318 -9.85 -4.01 -12.28
N LYS A 319 -10.54 -4.01 -13.41
CA LYS A 319 -11.05 -5.25 -14.01
C LYS A 319 -9.93 -6.24 -14.28
N SER A 320 -8.85 -5.80 -14.94
CA SER A 320 -7.70 -6.66 -15.26
C SER A 320 -6.94 -7.13 -14.02
N LEU A 321 -6.82 -6.26 -12.99
CA LEU A 321 -6.24 -6.62 -11.70
C LEU A 321 -7.10 -7.69 -11.01
N PHE A 322 -8.42 -7.51 -10.99
CA PHE A 322 -9.33 -8.46 -10.36
C PHE A 322 -9.30 -9.81 -11.04
N GLU A 323 -9.36 -9.84 -12.38
CA GLU A 323 -9.27 -11.08 -13.15
C GLU A 323 -7.95 -11.80 -12.89
N ALA A 324 -6.83 -11.08 -12.72
CA ALA A 324 -5.54 -11.68 -12.38
C ALA A 324 -5.53 -12.26 -10.95
N ILE A 325 -6.10 -11.55 -9.97
CA ILE A 325 -6.20 -12.04 -8.58
C ILE A 325 -7.23 -13.19 -8.49
N GLU A 326 -8.35 -13.11 -9.19
CA GLU A 326 -9.36 -14.17 -9.26
C GLU A 326 -8.78 -15.47 -9.84
N LYS A 327 -7.92 -15.37 -10.85
CA LYS A 327 -7.20 -16.53 -11.40
C LYS A 327 -6.30 -17.18 -10.35
N ASP A 328 -5.57 -16.38 -9.58
CA ASP A 328 -4.76 -16.89 -8.48
C ASP A 328 -5.63 -17.46 -7.34
N GLN A 329 -6.77 -16.85 -7.05
CA GLN A 329 -7.75 -17.32 -6.07
C GLN A 329 -8.37 -18.67 -6.49
N ASP A 330 -8.71 -18.80 -7.77
CA ASP A 330 -9.21 -20.06 -8.35
C ASP A 330 -8.16 -21.17 -8.28
N ALA A 331 -6.92 -20.88 -8.63
CA ALA A 331 -5.80 -21.83 -8.53
C ALA A 331 -5.55 -22.33 -7.10
N ARG A 332 -5.92 -21.53 -6.07
CA ARG A 332 -5.90 -21.93 -4.66
C ARG A 332 -7.18 -22.62 -4.19
N GLY A 333 -8.20 -22.78 -5.06
CA GLY A 333 -9.52 -23.34 -4.72
C GLY A 333 -10.40 -22.42 -3.86
N ASN A 334 -10.09 -21.13 -3.78
CA ASN A 334 -10.79 -20.16 -2.93
C ASN A 334 -11.82 -19.29 -3.69
N LEU A 335 -11.92 -19.42 -5.00
CA LEU A 335 -12.91 -18.71 -5.82
C LEU A 335 -14.26 -19.48 -5.77
N THR A 336 -14.92 -19.43 -4.62
CA THR A 336 -16.16 -20.18 -4.37
C THR A 336 -17.39 -19.38 -4.79
N VAL A 337 -18.39 -20.08 -5.36
CA VAL A 337 -19.70 -19.49 -5.65
C VAL A 337 -20.43 -19.20 -4.33
N LEU A 338 -20.98 -18.00 -4.21
CA LEU A 338 -21.81 -17.63 -3.08
C LEU A 338 -23.19 -18.27 -3.23
N THR A 339 -23.50 -19.22 -2.36
CA THR A 339 -24.87 -19.80 -2.24
C THR A 339 -25.67 -19.00 -1.21
N PRO A 340 -27.02 -19.04 -1.27
CA PRO A 340 -27.85 -18.39 -0.24
C PRO A 340 -27.48 -18.80 1.19
N GLU A 341 -27.10 -20.05 1.38
CA GLU A 341 -26.65 -20.58 2.68
C GLU A 341 -25.33 -19.96 3.15
N SER A 342 -24.38 -19.72 2.23
CA SER A 342 -23.10 -19.05 2.53
C SER A 342 -23.26 -17.55 2.82
N GLN A 343 -24.39 -16.95 2.43
CA GLN A 343 -24.74 -15.56 2.71
C GLN A 343 -25.57 -15.37 3.99
N GLY A 344 -25.87 -16.48 4.70
CA GLY A 344 -26.71 -16.43 5.91
C GLY A 344 -28.18 -16.08 5.65
N ILE A 345 -28.66 -16.19 4.41
CA ILE A 345 -30.06 -15.94 4.03
C ILE A 345 -30.86 -17.23 4.28
N PRO A 346 -31.94 -17.20 5.10
CA PRO A 346 -32.77 -18.39 5.34
C PRO A 346 -33.44 -18.88 4.05
N LYS A 347 -33.54 -20.20 3.85
CA LYS A 347 -34.16 -20.85 2.67
C LYS A 347 -35.62 -20.45 2.39
N ALA A 348 -36.28 -19.71 3.27
CA ALA A 348 -37.68 -19.35 3.17
C ALA A 348 -38.03 -18.18 2.22
N PHE A 349 -37.06 -17.65 1.50
CA PHE A 349 -37.23 -16.50 0.59
C PHE A 349 -36.96 -16.81 -0.88
N TYR A 350 -37.05 -18.10 -1.30
CA TYR A 350 -36.98 -18.52 -2.71
C TYR A 350 -38.23 -19.24 -3.13
#